data_114bf97f745d8da9cafb88cb0d3b317b
#
_entry.id   114bf97f745d8da9cafb88cb0d3b317b
#
_cell.length_a   1.000
_cell.length_b   1.000
_cell.length_c   1.000
_cell.angle_alpha   90.00
_cell.angle_beta   90.00
_cell.angle_gamma   90.00
#
_symmetry.space_group_name_H-M   'P 1'
#
loop_
_entity.id
_entity.type
_entity.pdbx_description
1 polymer ?
#
loop_
_entity_poly.entity_id
_entity_poly.type
_entity_poly.pdbx_seq_one_letter_code
_entity_poly.pdbx_strand_id
1 'polypeptide(L)'
;MEYVEVQIPKEIANQSLPDPELRNFYLDLENRTFWLDNEVTPYLLELARYIVRWNREDKRTPIKKRKPIRIFIFSPGGDLETYRSIADVIRLSKTPVIGINMGVAYSAAAMIFLSCHHRLMLPSASVLFHKGSGKLGGSFNEVYAAMIEY
;
A
#
# COMPACT_ATOMS: atom_id res chain seq x y z
N MET A 1 21.93 -5.35 33.19
CA MET A 1 21.17 -4.53 32.21
C MET A 1 21.42 -3.09 32.64
N GLU A 2 22.28 -2.36 31.95
CA GLU A 2 22.52 -0.94 32.26
C GLU A 2 21.33 -0.12 31.74
N TYR A 3 20.72 0.64 32.61
CA TYR A 3 19.67 1.59 32.25
C TYR A 3 20.35 2.91 31.84
N VAL A 4 20.03 3.41 30.68
CA VAL A 4 20.43 4.76 30.26
C VAL A 4 19.37 5.74 30.79
N GLU A 5 19.78 6.55 31.77
CA GLU A 5 18.92 7.61 32.28
C GLU A 5 18.92 8.78 31.30
N VAL A 6 17.80 9.01 30.64
CA VAL A 6 17.63 10.15 29.72
C VAL A 6 17.02 11.30 30.51
N GLN A 7 17.79 12.34 30.77
CA GLN A 7 17.28 13.57 31.36
C GLN A 7 16.55 14.39 30.29
N ILE A 8 15.23 14.49 30.42
CA ILE A 8 14.40 15.35 29.57
C ILE A 8 14.47 16.79 30.11
N PRO A 9 14.90 17.78 29.30
CA PRO A 9 14.90 19.18 29.72
C PRO A 9 13.50 19.62 30.19
N LYS A 10 13.41 20.39 31.27
CA LYS A 10 12.15 20.83 31.89
C LYS A 10 11.25 21.58 30.90
N GLU A 11 11.82 22.24 29.91
CA GLU A 11 11.11 22.96 28.86
C GLU A 11 10.36 22.02 27.90
N ILE A 12 10.82 20.76 27.78
CA ILE A 12 10.18 19.72 26.94
C ILE A 12 9.18 18.90 27.75
N ALA A 13 9.38 18.77 29.06
CA ALA A 13 8.52 17.95 29.92
C ALA A 13 7.06 18.43 30.00
N ASN A 14 6.78 19.69 29.64
CA ASN A 14 5.44 20.28 29.61
C ASN A 14 4.83 20.31 28.19
N GLN A 15 5.53 19.84 27.17
CA GLN A 15 4.96 19.71 25.83
C GLN A 15 4.35 18.32 25.70
N SER A 16 3.08 18.26 25.28
CA SER A 16 2.48 16.99 24.87
C SER A 16 3.30 16.44 23.70
N LEU A 17 3.92 15.29 23.88
CA LEU A 17 4.60 14.60 22.79
C LEU A 17 3.59 14.32 21.69
N PRO A 18 3.97 14.48 20.41
CA PRO A 18 3.11 14.07 19.31
C PRO A 18 2.68 12.62 19.52
N ASP A 19 1.41 12.33 19.15
CA ASP A 19 0.88 10.98 19.13
C ASP A 19 1.89 10.05 18.42
N PRO A 20 2.32 8.94 19.03
CA PRO A 20 3.26 8.01 18.43
C PRO A 20 2.80 7.49 17.07
N GLU A 21 1.49 7.27 16.87
CA GLU A 21 0.92 6.84 15.59
C GLU A 21 1.10 7.91 14.52
N LEU A 22 0.82 9.17 14.87
CA LEU A 22 1.02 10.30 13.98
C LEU A 22 2.50 10.46 13.60
N ARG A 23 3.39 10.28 14.55
CA ARG A 23 4.84 10.31 14.30
C ARG A 23 5.26 9.21 13.33
N ASN A 24 4.80 7.98 13.55
CA ASN A 24 5.10 6.85 12.68
C ASN A 24 4.56 7.08 11.27
N PHE A 25 3.34 7.58 11.15
CA PHE A 25 2.74 7.95 9.87
C PHE A 25 3.61 8.95 9.08
N TYR A 26 4.10 10.01 9.72
CA TYR A 26 4.98 10.97 9.04
C TYR A 26 6.33 10.37 8.67
N LEU A 27 6.90 9.51 9.49
CA LEU A 27 8.14 8.78 9.17
C LEU A 27 7.96 7.85 7.99
N ASP A 28 6.83 7.17 7.90
CA ASP A 28 6.49 6.32 6.77
C ASP A 28 6.34 7.13 5.48
N LEU A 29 5.64 8.27 5.52
CA LEU A 29 5.54 9.17 4.38
C LEU A 29 6.90 9.69 3.92
N GLU A 30 7.75 10.14 4.84
CA GLU A 30 9.10 10.61 4.56
C GLU A 30 9.94 9.49 3.92
N ASN A 31 9.75 8.25 4.39
CA ASN A 31 10.44 7.08 3.86
C ASN A 31 9.78 6.47 2.64
N ARG A 32 8.68 7.05 2.14
CA ARG A 32 7.88 6.53 1.03
C ARG A 32 7.44 5.09 1.27
N THR A 33 7.05 4.81 2.49
CA THR A 33 6.57 3.52 2.96
C THR A 33 5.05 3.55 3.07
N PHE A 34 4.40 2.50 2.61
CA PHE A 34 2.97 2.30 2.75
C PHE A 34 2.69 0.88 3.23
N TRP A 35 1.69 0.74 4.12
CA TRP A 35 1.27 -0.55 4.68
C TRP A 35 -0.07 -0.95 4.09
N LEU A 36 -0.10 -2.10 3.40
CA LEU A 36 -1.31 -2.78 2.97
C LEU A 36 -1.49 -3.99 3.89
N ASP A 37 -1.99 -3.74 5.09
CA ASP A 37 -2.14 -4.72 6.18
C ASP A 37 -3.60 -5.04 6.50
N ASN A 38 -4.51 -4.61 5.65
CA ASN A 38 -5.95 -4.83 5.75
C ASN A 38 -6.53 -5.28 4.40
N GLU A 39 -7.85 -5.39 4.33
CA GLU A 39 -8.56 -5.61 3.07
C GLU A 39 -8.33 -4.48 2.07
N VAL A 40 -8.31 -4.84 0.79
CA VAL A 40 -8.30 -3.87 -0.31
C VAL A 40 -9.69 -3.24 -0.40
N THR A 41 -9.78 -1.98 -0.01
CA THR A 41 -11.01 -1.18 -0.02
C THR A 41 -10.77 0.15 -0.73
N PRO A 42 -11.79 0.94 -1.10
CA PRO A 42 -11.62 2.26 -1.72
C PRO A 42 -10.74 3.24 -0.95
N TYR A 43 -10.59 3.08 0.36
CA TYR A 43 -9.64 3.88 1.17
C TYR A 43 -8.19 3.69 0.72
N LEU A 44 -7.85 2.54 0.14
CA LEU A 44 -6.51 2.27 -0.38
C LEU A 44 -6.14 3.15 -1.60
N LEU A 45 -7.09 3.84 -2.22
CA LEU A 45 -6.81 4.81 -3.29
C LEU A 45 -5.91 5.97 -2.81
N GLU A 46 -5.76 6.14 -1.50
CA GLU A 46 -4.77 7.06 -0.94
C GLU A 46 -3.34 6.68 -1.37
N LEU A 47 -3.01 5.40 -1.44
CA LEU A 47 -1.73 4.94 -1.98
C LEU A 47 -1.50 5.45 -3.41
N ALA A 48 -2.53 5.40 -4.26
CA ALA A 48 -2.42 5.93 -5.62
C ALA A 48 -2.11 7.44 -5.63
N ARG A 49 -2.74 8.21 -4.73
CA ARG A 49 -2.46 9.66 -4.56
C ARG A 49 -1.00 9.90 -4.16
N TYR A 50 -0.45 9.13 -3.22
CA TYR A 50 0.96 9.24 -2.82
C TYR A 50 1.91 8.88 -3.96
N ILE A 51 1.65 7.80 -4.71
CA ILE A 51 2.48 7.42 -5.85
C ILE A 51 2.50 8.55 -6.89
N VAL A 52 1.35 9.15 -7.22
CA VAL A 52 1.26 10.28 -8.15
C VAL A 52 2.03 11.49 -7.61
N ARG A 53 1.88 11.82 -6.31
CA ARG A 53 2.61 12.90 -5.66
C ARG A 53 4.12 12.70 -5.74
N TRP A 54 4.63 11.55 -5.34
CA TRP A 54 6.06 11.26 -5.36
C TRP A 54 6.65 11.26 -6.78
N ASN A 55 5.88 10.82 -7.78
CA ASN A 55 6.29 10.94 -9.18
C ASN A 55 6.41 12.41 -9.63
N ARG A 56 5.55 13.31 -9.14
CA ARG A 56 5.63 14.75 -9.41
C ARG A 56 6.86 15.36 -8.74
N GLU A 57 7.11 15.04 -7.49
CA GLU A 57 8.29 15.48 -6.73
C GLU A 57 9.58 15.04 -7.44
N ASP A 58 9.60 13.82 -7.94
CA ASP A 58 10.76 13.24 -8.63
C ASP A 58 10.91 13.67 -10.09
N LYS A 59 10.06 14.53 -10.62
CA LYS A 59 10.03 14.86 -12.07
C LYS A 59 11.39 15.25 -12.63
N ARG A 60 12.21 15.94 -11.84
CA ARG A 60 13.55 16.39 -12.23
C ARG A 60 14.68 15.45 -11.80
N THR A 61 14.37 14.40 -11.07
CA THR A 61 15.34 13.43 -10.55
C THR A 61 15.48 12.27 -11.53
N PRO A 62 16.70 11.94 -11.99
CA PRO A 62 16.92 10.75 -12.81
C PRO A 62 16.40 9.49 -12.12
N ILE A 63 15.78 8.57 -12.89
CA ILE A 63 15.10 7.38 -12.32
C ILE A 63 16.02 6.59 -11.38
N LYS A 64 17.29 6.40 -11.77
CA LYS A 64 18.26 5.66 -10.95
C LYS A 64 18.60 6.29 -9.60
N LYS A 65 18.25 7.57 -9.41
CA LYS A 65 18.51 8.33 -8.16
C LYS A 65 17.23 8.56 -7.35
N ARG A 66 16.08 8.12 -7.84
CA ARG A 66 14.81 8.28 -7.14
C ARG A 66 14.75 7.37 -5.92
N LYS A 67 14.28 7.90 -4.79
CA LYS A 67 13.98 7.10 -3.60
C LYS A 67 12.81 6.17 -3.94
N PRO A 68 12.94 4.84 -3.82
CA PRO A 68 11.87 3.92 -4.17
C PRO A 68 10.69 4.05 -3.19
N ILE A 69 9.51 3.72 -3.69
CA ILE A 69 8.29 3.56 -2.90
C ILE A 69 8.25 2.12 -2.42
N ARG A 70 7.97 1.88 -1.13
CA ARG A 70 7.85 0.55 -0.53
C ARG A 70 6.43 0.31 -0.09
N ILE A 71 5.88 -0.84 -0.50
CA ILE A 71 4.56 -1.30 -0.06
C ILE A 71 4.76 -2.60 0.70
N PHE A 72 4.57 -2.55 2.02
CA PHE A 72 4.54 -3.74 2.86
C PHE A 72 3.15 -4.34 2.81
N ILE A 73 3.05 -5.64 2.51
CA ILE A 73 1.78 -6.31 2.20
C ILE A 73 1.56 -7.47 3.16
N PHE A 74 0.40 -7.42 3.84
CA PHE A 74 -0.18 -8.50 4.61
C PHE A 74 -1.71 -8.41 4.46
N SER A 75 -2.26 -8.93 3.36
CA SER A 75 -3.65 -8.64 2.99
C SER A 75 -4.35 -9.84 2.34
N PRO A 76 -5.60 -10.13 2.74
CA PRO A 76 -6.42 -11.17 2.11
C PRO A 76 -6.94 -10.77 0.71
N GLY A 77 -6.76 -9.53 0.29
CA GLY A 77 -7.35 -8.99 -0.93
C GLY A 77 -8.60 -8.17 -0.66
N GLY A 78 -9.52 -8.10 -1.62
CA GLY A 78 -10.77 -7.33 -1.50
C GLY A 78 -11.25 -6.77 -2.84
N ASP A 79 -11.57 -5.48 -2.88
CA ASP A 79 -12.25 -4.80 -3.98
C ASP A 79 -11.45 -4.80 -5.29
N LEU A 80 -12.10 -5.23 -6.37
CA LEU A 80 -11.49 -5.42 -7.68
C LEU A 80 -11.22 -4.08 -8.39
N GLU A 81 -12.11 -3.13 -8.30
CA GLU A 81 -11.96 -1.82 -8.97
C GLU A 81 -10.82 -1.02 -8.34
N THR A 82 -10.74 -1.10 -7.02
CA THR A 82 -9.66 -0.47 -6.26
C THR A 82 -8.29 -1.04 -6.63
N TYR A 83 -8.15 -2.38 -6.69
CA TYR A 83 -6.85 -2.94 -7.05
C TYR A 83 -6.44 -2.60 -8.48
N ARG A 84 -7.38 -2.60 -9.44
CA ARG A 84 -7.10 -2.23 -10.84
C ARG A 84 -6.51 -0.83 -10.92
N SER A 85 -7.17 0.13 -10.26
CA SER A 85 -6.72 1.54 -10.22
C SER A 85 -5.32 1.66 -9.64
N ILE A 86 -5.03 0.98 -8.53
CA ILE A 86 -3.72 0.99 -7.87
C ILE A 86 -2.67 0.31 -8.74
N ALA A 87 -3.00 -0.85 -9.32
CA ALA A 87 -2.10 -1.60 -10.18
C ALA A 87 -1.65 -0.77 -11.39
N ASP A 88 -2.57 -0.04 -12.01
CA ASP A 88 -2.26 0.81 -13.16
C ASP A 88 -1.38 2.00 -12.74
N VAL A 89 -1.68 2.65 -11.62
CA VAL A 89 -0.84 3.73 -11.10
C VAL A 89 0.58 3.24 -10.76
N ILE A 90 0.71 2.03 -10.22
CA ILE A 90 2.03 1.41 -9.97
C ILE A 90 2.76 1.18 -11.29
N ARG A 91 2.12 0.56 -12.28
CA ARG A 91 2.73 0.26 -13.60
C ARG A 91 3.15 1.51 -14.34
N LEU A 92 2.38 2.59 -14.24
CA LEU A 92 2.67 3.89 -14.87
C LEU A 92 3.69 4.71 -14.09
N SER A 93 3.99 4.36 -12.85
CA SER A 93 4.96 5.07 -12.02
C SER A 93 6.37 4.95 -12.61
N LYS A 94 7.03 6.09 -12.80
CA LYS A 94 8.45 6.15 -13.16
C LYS A 94 9.37 6.08 -11.95
N THR A 95 8.85 6.32 -10.76
CA THR A 95 9.55 6.07 -9.50
C THR A 95 9.40 4.60 -9.14
N PRO A 96 10.50 3.88 -8.88
CA PRO A 96 10.43 2.45 -8.58
C PRO A 96 9.49 2.15 -7.40
N VAL A 97 8.63 1.15 -7.57
CA VAL A 97 7.74 0.64 -6.52
C VAL A 97 8.18 -0.77 -6.17
N ILE A 98 8.43 -1.02 -4.89
CA ILE A 98 8.86 -2.29 -4.33
C ILE A 98 7.74 -2.85 -3.48
N GLY A 99 7.19 -4.00 -3.83
CA GLY A 99 6.25 -4.75 -3.01
C GLY A 99 6.99 -5.72 -2.10
N ILE A 100 6.66 -5.75 -0.83
CA ILE A 100 7.27 -6.62 0.18
C ILE A 100 6.16 -7.43 0.83
N ASN A 101 6.02 -8.70 0.44
CA ASN A 101 5.04 -9.59 1.06
C ASN A 101 5.58 -10.12 2.38
N MET A 102 4.95 -9.71 3.48
CA MET A 102 5.36 -10.07 4.86
C MET A 102 4.72 -11.36 5.37
N GLY A 103 3.70 -11.87 4.70
CA GLY A 103 3.02 -13.09 5.12
C GLY A 103 2.00 -13.55 4.09
N VAL A 104 0.99 -12.75 3.82
CA VAL A 104 -0.06 -13.08 2.86
C VAL A 104 -0.28 -11.94 1.87
N ALA A 105 -0.34 -12.28 0.60
CA ALA A 105 -0.80 -11.41 -0.48
C ALA A 105 -1.79 -12.21 -1.31
N TYR A 106 -3.10 -12.08 -1.03
CA TYR A 106 -4.11 -12.92 -1.65
C TYR A 106 -5.03 -12.09 -2.55
N SER A 107 -5.57 -12.73 -3.60
CA SER A 107 -6.59 -12.14 -4.48
C SER A 107 -6.17 -10.74 -5.01
N ALA A 108 -6.95 -9.70 -4.77
CA ALA A 108 -6.66 -8.32 -5.18
C ALA A 108 -5.29 -7.82 -4.66
N ALA A 109 -4.89 -8.19 -3.44
CA ALA A 109 -3.58 -7.84 -2.90
C ALA A 109 -2.43 -8.55 -3.64
N ALA A 110 -2.64 -9.79 -4.09
CA ALA A 110 -1.68 -10.49 -4.94
C ALA A 110 -1.47 -9.75 -6.27
N MET A 111 -2.53 -9.23 -6.85
CA MET A 111 -2.48 -8.47 -8.10
C MET A 111 -1.74 -7.13 -7.93
N ILE A 112 -1.94 -6.45 -6.79
CA ILE A 112 -1.18 -5.24 -6.43
C ILE A 112 0.32 -5.60 -6.27
N PHE A 113 0.63 -6.68 -5.53
CA PHE A 113 1.99 -7.16 -5.35
C PHE A 113 2.68 -7.44 -6.70
N LEU A 114 2.01 -8.15 -7.60
CA LEU A 114 2.54 -8.46 -8.93
C LEU A 114 2.72 -7.23 -9.82
N SER A 115 1.97 -6.17 -9.58
CA SER A 115 2.08 -4.92 -10.33
C SER A 115 3.29 -4.09 -9.91
N CYS A 116 3.92 -4.37 -8.76
CA CYS A 116 5.13 -3.71 -8.31
C CYS A 116 6.32 -4.01 -9.23
N HIS A 117 7.18 -3.00 -9.45
CA HIS A 117 8.36 -3.15 -10.29
C HIS A 117 9.36 -4.18 -9.74
N HIS A 118 9.52 -4.20 -8.41
CA HIS A 118 10.33 -5.17 -7.69
C HIS A 118 9.48 -5.83 -6.61
N ARG A 119 9.73 -7.11 -6.36
CA ARG A 119 8.96 -7.91 -5.40
C ARG A 119 9.90 -8.67 -4.50
N LEU A 120 9.65 -8.57 -3.20
CA LEU A 120 10.34 -9.32 -2.16
C LEU A 120 9.29 -10.13 -1.38
N MET A 121 9.66 -11.32 -0.96
CA MET A 121 8.83 -12.15 -0.09
C MET A 121 9.63 -12.59 1.12
N LEU A 122 9.03 -12.54 2.30
CA LEU A 122 9.61 -13.20 3.46
C LEU A 122 9.53 -14.73 3.28
N PRO A 123 10.42 -15.51 3.93
CA PRO A 123 10.50 -16.96 3.71
C PRO A 123 9.20 -17.73 3.91
N SER A 124 8.37 -17.29 4.86
CA SER A 124 7.07 -17.91 5.19
C SER A 124 5.88 -17.26 4.48
N ALA A 125 6.14 -16.25 3.62
CA ALA A 125 5.06 -15.56 2.93
C ALA A 125 4.47 -16.41 1.80
N SER A 126 3.19 -16.19 1.53
CA SER A 126 2.44 -16.88 0.49
C SER A 126 1.70 -15.91 -0.42
N VAL A 127 1.42 -16.35 -1.63
CA VAL A 127 0.60 -15.62 -2.61
C VAL A 127 -0.51 -16.55 -3.06
N LEU A 128 -1.75 -16.07 -3.09
CA LEU A 128 -2.88 -16.87 -3.50
C LEU A 128 -3.67 -16.17 -4.60
N PHE A 129 -3.94 -16.94 -5.65
CA PHE A 129 -4.82 -16.56 -6.75
C PHE A 129 -6.03 -17.47 -6.76
N HIS A 130 -7.20 -16.91 -6.95
CA HIS A 130 -8.44 -17.63 -7.14
C HIS A 130 -9.33 -16.91 -8.16
N LYS A 131 -10.31 -17.64 -8.72
CA LYS A 131 -11.37 -16.98 -9.47
C LYS A 131 -12.15 -16.08 -8.51
N GLY A 132 -12.40 -14.85 -8.93
CA GLY A 132 -13.15 -13.89 -8.12
C GLY A 132 -14.51 -14.47 -7.69
N SER A 133 -14.93 -14.10 -6.50
CA SER A 133 -16.30 -14.32 -6.05
C SER A 133 -17.01 -12.98 -5.95
N GLY A 134 -18.24 -12.89 -6.39
CA GLY A 134 -19.05 -11.68 -6.31
C GLY A 134 -20.50 -12.02 -6.04
N LYS A 135 -21.23 -11.07 -5.45
CA LYS A 135 -22.69 -11.12 -5.37
C LYS A 135 -23.23 -10.15 -6.42
N LEU A 136 -24.04 -10.64 -7.33
CA LEU A 136 -24.78 -9.80 -8.25
C LEU A 136 -26.13 -9.52 -7.60
N GLY A 137 -26.47 -8.26 -7.48
CA GLY A 137 -27.78 -7.81 -6.97
C GLY A 137 -28.35 -6.74 -7.91
N GLY A 138 -29.67 -6.60 -7.92
CA GLY A 138 -30.36 -5.64 -8.77
C GLY A 138 -31.56 -6.26 -9.49
N SER A 139 -32.14 -5.53 -10.46
CA SER A 139 -33.16 -6.04 -11.35
C SER A 139 -32.60 -7.17 -12.24
N PHE A 140 -33.48 -8.00 -12.79
CA PHE A 140 -33.08 -9.09 -13.70
C PHE A 140 -32.18 -8.59 -14.86
N ASN A 141 -32.51 -7.45 -15.44
CA ASN A 141 -31.74 -6.89 -16.55
C ASN A 141 -30.31 -6.43 -16.10
N GLU A 142 -30.19 -5.87 -14.92
CA GLU A 142 -28.88 -5.45 -14.37
C GLU A 142 -28.00 -6.66 -14.04
N VAL A 143 -28.57 -7.69 -13.43
CA VAL A 143 -27.86 -8.95 -13.14
C VAL A 143 -27.43 -9.64 -14.43
N TYR A 144 -28.33 -9.70 -15.43
CA TYR A 144 -28.04 -10.31 -16.72
C TYR A 144 -26.92 -9.56 -17.46
N ALA A 145 -26.98 -8.22 -17.51
CA ALA A 145 -25.94 -7.41 -18.12
C ALA A 145 -24.58 -7.64 -17.44
N ALA A 146 -24.53 -7.64 -16.10
CA ALA A 146 -23.30 -7.89 -15.35
C ALA A 146 -22.73 -9.30 -15.57
N MET A 147 -23.57 -10.32 -15.85
CA MET A 147 -23.12 -11.68 -16.16
C MET A 147 -22.47 -11.81 -17.54
N ILE A 148 -22.80 -10.92 -18.49
CA ILE A 148 -22.23 -10.95 -19.85
C ILE A 148 -20.88 -10.23 -19.90
N GLU A 149 -20.63 -9.26 -19.01
CA GLU A 149 -19.39 -8.49 -18.95
C GLU A 149 -18.24 -9.22 -18.23
N TYR A 150 -18.51 -10.37 -17.57
CA TYR A 150 -17.54 -11.21 -16.88
C TYR A 150 -17.26 -12.50 -17.65
#